data_1ba168e2328b769c7e89c99a2295c82f
#
_entry.id   1ba168e2328b769c7e89c99a2295c82f
#
_cell.length_a   1.000
_cell.length_b   1.000
_cell.length_c   1.000
_cell.angle_alpha   90.00
_cell.angle_beta   90.00
_cell.angle_gamma   90.00
#
_symmetry.space_group_name_H-M   'P 1'
#
loop_
_entity.id
_entity.type
_entity.pdbx_description
1 polymer ?
#
loop_
_entity_poly.entity_id
_entity_poly.type
_entity_poly.pdbx_seq_one_letter_code
_entity_poly.pdbx_strand_id
1 'polypeptide(L)'
;MKRKDIVDTINRLSGVAGHTEVLKVYNNQKPLPRGYTVKWSDAWCATTVSAVFLMHGYKDISECSCPKMVEKAKALGIWVENDNYMPKKGDIVLYDWQDSGKGDNKGTPDHVGIVISANANSFIVREGNKGGTIGNRLLARNSMYIRGFIIPPYETEKKKSEQDIVTEVIEGKWGEGSERQKRLTDAGYDYSRIQSLVNIRISNYVKNAESYYTVQKGDNLTMIAKKFKVSIIQIKKLNNIKDINKIYVGQKLRIK
;
A
#
# COMPACT_ATOMS: atom_id res chain seq x y z
N MET A 1 -10.20 2.22 -9.73
CA MET A 1 -9.57 3.40 -9.06
C MET A 1 -8.83 2.91 -7.82
N LYS A 2 -7.55 3.26 -7.65
CA LYS A 2 -6.74 2.84 -6.50
C LYS A 2 -6.64 3.96 -5.47
N ARG A 3 -6.61 3.61 -4.17
CA ARG A 3 -6.42 4.57 -3.06
C ARG A 3 -5.15 5.41 -3.22
N LYS A 4 -4.06 4.76 -3.64
CA LYS A 4 -2.76 5.41 -3.86
C LYS A 4 -2.86 6.54 -4.89
N ASP A 5 -3.55 6.33 -6.00
CA ASP A 5 -3.64 7.30 -7.08
C ASP A 5 -4.39 8.57 -6.63
N ILE A 6 -5.44 8.41 -5.82
CA ILE A 6 -6.17 9.53 -5.20
C ILE A 6 -5.26 10.34 -4.28
N VAL A 7 -4.51 9.66 -3.41
CA VAL A 7 -3.59 10.31 -2.46
C VAL A 7 -2.46 11.02 -3.19
N ASP A 8 -1.88 10.41 -4.20
CA ASP A 8 -0.83 11.03 -5.01
C ASP A 8 -1.34 12.28 -5.73
N THR A 9 -2.56 12.21 -6.28
CA THR A 9 -3.18 13.35 -6.98
C THR A 9 -3.44 14.52 -6.03
N ILE A 10 -4.06 14.31 -4.88
CA ILE A 10 -4.31 15.42 -3.95
C ILE A 10 -2.99 15.98 -3.38
N ASN A 11 -1.96 15.18 -3.19
CA ASN A 11 -0.67 15.62 -2.68
C ASN A 11 0.10 16.50 -3.67
N ARG A 12 -0.04 16.30 -4.98
CA ARG A 12 0.62 17.15 -5.98
C ARG A 12 -0.05 18.50 -6.16
N LEU A 13 -1.33 18.62 -5.79
CA LEU A 13 -2.07 19.88 -5.90
C LEU A 13 -1.61 20.87 -4.80
N SER A 14 -1.28 22.09 -5.17
CA SER A 14 -0.83 23.13 -4.23
C SER A 14 -1.01 24.54 -4.79
N GLY A 15 -1.17 25.51 -3.90
CA GLY A 15 -1.23 26.93 -4.23
C GLY A 15 -2.25 27.30 -5.29
N VAL A 16 -1.98 28.41 -5.97
CA VAL A 16 -2.83 28.97 -7.05
C VAL A 16 -2.97 28.00 -8.22
N ALA A 17 -1.89 27.34 -8.63
CA ALA A 17 -1.92 26.37 -9.74
C ALA A 17 -2.85 25.20 -9.43
N GLY A 18 -2.79 24.67 -8.20
CA GLY A 18 -3.68 23.60 -7.75
C GLY A 18 -5.15 24.04 -7.72
N HIS A 19 -5.43 25.23 -7.22
CA HIS A 19 -6.81 25.77 -7.23
C HIS A 19 -7.33 25.95 -8.66
N THR A 20 -6.52 26.52 -9.57
CA THR A 20 -6.87 26.66 -10.99
C THR A 20 -7.20 25.33 -11.64
N GLU A 21 -6.38 24.31 -11.40
CA GLU A 21 -6.60 22.95 -11.93
C GLU A 21 -7.90 22.35 -11.39
N VAL A 22 -8.16 22.48 -10.09
CA VAL A 22 -9.40 22.01 -9.43
C VAL A 22 -10.63 22.61 -10.09
N LEU A 23 -10.67 23.93 -10.25
CA LEU A 23 -11.79 24.62 -10.90
C LEU A 23 -11.96 24.19 -12.35
N LYS A 24 -10.87 24.10 -13.11
CA LYS A 24 -10.89 23.64 -14.50
C LYS A 24 -11.47 22.24 -14.64
N VAL A 25 -11.00 21.30 -13.84
CA VAL A 25 -11.49 19.91 -13.89
C VAL A 25 -12.96 19.84 -13.51
N TYR A 26 -13.34 20.46 -12.39
CA TYR A 26 -14.73 20.43 -11.92
C TYR A 26 -15.69 21.06 -12.94
N ASN A 27 -15.38 22.26 -13.44
CA ASN A 27 -16.28 23.00 -14.35
C ASN A 27 -16.37 22.40 -15.75
N ASN A 28 -15.43 21.55 -16.16
CA ASN A 28 -15.48 20.88 -17.46
C ASN A 28 -16.36 19.62 -17.48
N GLN A 29 -16.85 19.14 -16.33
CA GLN A 29 -17.72 17.98 -16.30
C GLN A 29 -19.08 18.25 -16.93
N LYS A 30 -19.71 17.23 -17.52
CA LYS A 30 -21.04 17.31 -18.12
C LYS A 30 -21.91 16.14 -17.64
N PRO A 31 -23.11 16.37 -17.08
CA PRO A 31 -23.63 17.69 -16.65
C PRO A 31 -22.89 18.20 -15.40
N LEU A 32 -22.88 19.50 -15.21
CA LEU A 32 -22.46 20.11 -13.93
C LEU A 32 -23.47 19.77 -12.83
N PRO A 33 -23.04 19.38 -11.64
CA PRO A 33 -23.93 19.25 -10.50
C PRO A 33 -24.72 20.54 -10.28
N ARG A 34 -26.04 20.42 -10.21
CA ARG A 34 -26.97 21.55 -10.05
C ARG A 34 -26.82 22.65 -11.12
N GLY A 35 -26.17 22.39 -12.25
CA GLY A 35 -25.90 23.37 -13.30
C GLY A 35 -24.99 24.54 -12.88
N TYR A 36 -24.29 24.42 -11.74
CA TYR A 36 -23.53 25.53 -11.17
C TYR A 36 -22.04 25.48 -11.55
N THR A 37 -21.58 26.55 -12.17
CA THR A 37 -20.15 26.78 -12.44
C THR A 37 -19.49 27.42 -11.23
N VAL A 38 -18.53 26.72 -10.60
CA VAL A 38 -17.81 27.21 -9.42
C VAL A 38 -16.86 28.33 -9.82
N LYS A 39 -16.96 29.46 -9.10
CA LYS A 39 -16.13 30.66 -9.30
C LYS A 39 -14.89 30.61 -8.41
N TRP A 40 -13.91 31.43 -8.72
CA TRP A 40 -12.68 31.54 -7.93
C TRP A 40 -12.91 31.96 -6.47
N SER A 41 -13.90 32.81 -6.23
CA SER A 41 -14.26 33.32 -4.91
C SER A 41 -15.16 32.39 -4.07
N ASP A 42 -15.66 31.32 -4.64
CA ASP A 42 -16.55 30.40 -3.93
C ASP A 42 -15.77 29.53 -2.94
N ALA A 43 -16.49 28.92 -2.00
CA ALA A 43 -15.91 27.83 -1.19
C ALA A 43 -15.66 26.62 -2.08
N TRP A 44 -14.43 26.11 -2.08
CA TRP A 44 -14.00 25.09 -3.04
C TRP A 44 -13.44 23.81 -2.40
N CYS A 45 -13.72 23.57 -1.11
CA CYS A 45 -13.32 22.33 -0.44
C CYS A 45 -13.96 21.09 -1.09
N ALA A 46 -15.30 21.06 -1.26
CA ALA A 46 -16.01 19.98 -1.93
C ALA A 46 -15.64 19.88 -3.42
N THR A 47 -15.43 21.00 -4.08
CA THR A 47 -14.92 21.08 -5.46
C THR A 47 -13.55 20.41 -5.60
N THR A 48 -12.66 20.59 -4.62
CA THR A 48 -11.33 19.93 -4.61
C THR A 48 -11.46 18.43 -4.55
N VAL A 49 -12.24 17.92 -3.62
CA VAL A 49 -12.49 16.46 -3.52
C VAL A 49 -13.07 15.94 -4.82
N SER A 50 -14.11 16.60 -5.35
CA SER A 50 -14.75 16.20 -6.61
C SER A 50 -13.77 16.18 -7.77
N ALA A 51 -12.94 17.22 -7.91
CA ALA A 51 -11.95 17.31 -9.00
C ALA A 51 -10.93 16.17 -8.94
N VAL A 52 -10.42 15.84 -7.73
CA VAL A 52 -9.49 14.72 -7.55
C VAL A 52 -10.10 13.42 -8.02
N PHE A 53 -11.34 13.13 -7.64
CA PHE A 53 -12.02 11.90 -8.05
C PHE A 53 -12.39 11.89 -9.54
N LEU A 54 -12.77 13.04 -10.12
CA LEU A 54 -13.01 13.19 -11.56
C LEU A 54 -11.75 12.92 -12.40
N MET A 55 -10.56 13.30 -11.94
CA MET A 55 -9.29 12.99 -12.61
C MET A 55 -9.05 11.49 -12.73
N HIS A 56 -9.71 10.67 -11.91
CA HIS A 56 -9.67 9.21 -11.93
C HIS A 56 -10.95 8.55 -12.45
N GLY A 57 -11.80 9.33 -13.14
CA GLY A 57 -13.02 8.83 -13.79
C GLY A 57 -14.17 8.51 -12.85
N TYR A 58 -14.08 8.83 -11.56
CA TYR A 58 -15.16 8.60 -10.59
C TYR A 58 -15.95 9.87 -10.36
N LYS A 59 -17.17 9.91 -10.91
CA LYS A 59 -18.04 11.10 -10.92
C LYS A 59 -19.20 11.06 -9.92
N ASP A 60 -19.47 9.90 -9.32
CA ASP A 60 -20.73 9.66 -8.61
C ASP A 60 -20.90 10.52 -7.35
N ILE A 61 -19.79 10.90 -6.71
CA ILE A 61 -19.77 11.83 -5.56
C ILE A 61 -19.51 13.28 -5.95
N SER A 62 -19.40 13.59 -7.26
CA SER A 62 -19.04 14.94 -7.71
C SER A 62 -20.08 15.97 -7.29
N GLU A 63 -19.63 16.97 -6.51
CA GLU A 63 -20.47 18.03 -5.93
C GLU A 63 -19.58 19.19 -5.46
N CYS A 64 -20.12 20.42 -5.45
CA CYS A 64 -19.47 21.59 -4.87
C CYS A 64 -20.08 22.02 -3.52
N SER A 65 -20.95 21.19 -2.94
CA SER A 65 -21.61 21.39 -1.65
C SER A 65 -21.39 20.18 -0.76
N CYS A 66 -20.84 20.39 0.44
CA CYS A 66 -20.60 19.32 1.40
C CYS A 66 -21.90 18.56 1.77
N PRO A 67 -23.02 19.23 2.12
CA PRO A 67 -24.28 18.52 2.39
C PRO A 67 -24.76 17.68 1.22
N LYS A 68 -24.69 18.21 -0.01
CA LYS A 68 -25.11 17.48 -1.22
C LYS A 68 -24.19 16.31 -1.56
N MET A 69 -22.90 16.42 -1.24
CA MET A 69 -21.95 15.29 -1.35
C MET A 69 -22.34 14.15 -0.40
N VAL A 70 -22.75 14.47 0.84
CA VAL A 70 -23.24 13.46 1.80
C VAL A 70 -24.52 12.80 1.30
N GLU A 71 -25.49 13.57 0.77
CA GLU A 71 -26.72 13.00 0.20
C GLU A 71 -26.40 11.97 -0.90
N LYS A 72 -25.49 12.30 -1.82
CA LYS A 72 -25.01 11.36 -2.86
C LYS A 72 -24.35 10.13 -2.26
N ALA A 73 -23.47 10.31 -1.27
CA ALA A 73 -22.79 9.20 -0.62
C ALA A 73 -23.76 8.27 0.13
N LYS A 74 -24.80 8.83 0.77
CA LYS A 74 -25.89 8.05 1.40
C LYS A 74 -26.66 7.25 0.35
N ALA A 75 -27.03 7.88 -0.76
CA ALA A 75 -27.73 7.21 -1.86
C ALA A 75 -26.93 6.06 -2.48
N LEU A 76 -25.59 6.18 -2.51
CA LEU A 76 -24.67 5.15 -3.00
C LEU A 76 -24.33 4.08 -1.95
N GLY A 77 -24.76 4.22 -0.69
CA GLY A 77 -24.42 3.29 0.39
C GLY A 77 -22.95 3.32 0.82
N ILE A 78 -22.25 4.41 0.55
CA ILE A 78 -20.81 4.57 0.87
C ILE A 78 -20.55 5.61 1.97
N TRP A 79 -21.58 6.07 2.65
CA TRP A 79 -21.50 6.98 3.79
C TRP A 79 -21.41 6.24 5.12
N VAL A 80 -20.50 6.65 5.99
CA VAL A 80 -20.28 6.08 7.32
C VAL A 80 -20.38 7.17 8.37
N GLU A 81 -21.34 7.05 9.28
CA GLU A 81 -21.52 7.85 10.49
C GLU A 81 -21.09 6.99 11.69
N ASN A 82 -19.80 6.98 12.01
CA ASN A 82 -19.27 6.19 13.11
C ASN A 82 -17.97 6.81 13.64
N ASP A 83 -17.99 7.34 14.85
CA ASP A 83 -16.85 7.95 15.53
C ASP A 83 -15.68 6.98 15.71
N ASN A 84 -15.96 5.68 15.82
CA ASN A 84 -14.97 4.64 15.94
C ASN A 84 -14.40 4.16 14.60
N TYR A 85 -14.84 4.71 13.48
CA TYR A 85 -14.32 4.35 12.19
C TYR A 85 -12.83 4.67 12.09
N MET A 86 -12.07 3.73 11.57
CA MET A 86 -10.64 3.87 11.29
C MET A 86 -10.44 4.28 9.84
N PRO A 87 -10.26 5.58 9.56
CA PRO A 87 -10.12 6.03 8.19
C PRO A 87 -8.86 5.47 7.55
N LYS A 88 -8.95 5.17 6.27
CA LYS A 88 -7.83 4.72 5.44
C LYS A 88 -7.44 5.83 4.46
N LYS A 89 -6.20 5.80 3.99
CA LYS A 89 -5.75 6.71 2.92
C LYS A 89 -6.73 6.65 1.74
N GLY A 90 -7.13 7.83 1.25
CA GLY A 90 -8.11 7.98 0.19
C GLY A 90 -9.56 8.12 0.67
N ASP A 91 -9.89 7.77 1.92
CA ASP A 91 -11.23 8.06 2.44
C ASP A 91 -11.46 9.56 2.50
N ILE A 92 -12.70 9.97 2.36
CA ILE A 92 -13.11 11.37 2.44
C ILE A 92 -13.72 11.59 3.82
N VAL A 93 -13.30 12.65 4.51
CA VAL A 93 -13.86 13.04 5.79
C VAL A 93 -14.59 14.37 5.64
N LEU A 94 -15.79 14.46 6.22
CA LEU A 94 -16.58 15.68 6.29
C LEU A 94 -16.65 16.18 7.73
N TYR A 95 -16.68 17.48 7.86
CA TYR A 95 -16.69 18.20 9.14
C TYR A 95 -17.94 19.04 9.29
N ASP A 96 -18.37 19.25 10.53
CA ASP A 96 -19.24 20.30 10.99
C ASP A 96 -18.50 21.12 12.06
N TRP A 97 -18.02 22.30 11.67
CA TRP A 97 -17.27 23.17 12.58
C TRP A 97 -18.15 23.88 13.60
N GLN A 98 -19.45 23.89 13.40
CA GLN A 98 -20.45 24.42 14.33
C GLN A 98 -20.97 23.38 15.31
N ASP A 99 -20.49 22.16 15.25
CA ASP A 99 -20.86 21.12 16.20
C ASP A 99 -20.61 21.60 17.64
N SER A 100 -21.59 21.37 18.52
CA SER A 100 -21.56 21.78 19.92
C SER A 100 -20.57 20.99 20.79
N GLY A 101 -19.75 20.15 20.21
CA GLY A 101 -18.63 19.48 20.88
C GLY A 101 -18.94 18.15 21.53
N LYS A 102 -19.96 17.44 21.10
CA LYS A 102 -20.29 16.11 21.61
C LYS A 102 -19.96 14.94 20.68
N GLY A 103 -19.39 15.21 19.51
CA GLY A 103 -18.92 14.16 18.60
C GLY A 103 -19.96 13.09 18.29
N ASP A 104 -21.18 13.51 17.94
CA ASP A 104 -22.30 12.60 17.75
C ASP A 104 -22.61 12.33 16.25
N ASN A 105 -21.73 12.77 15.35
CA ASN A 105 -21.88 12.69 13.90
C ASN A 105 -23.18 13.34 13.37
N LYS A 106 -23.70 14.35 14.05
CA LYS A 106 -24.88 15.12 13.63
C LYS A 106 -24.47 16.45 12.98
N GLY A 107 -25.44 17.24 12.59
CA GLY A 107 -25.24 18.57 12.03
C GLY A 107 -25.11 18.58 10.51
N THR A 108 -24.80 19.77 9.99
CA THR A 108 -24.68 20.03 8.56
C THR A 108 -23.21 20.17 8.19
N PRO A 109 -22.66 19.30 7.36
CA PRO A 109 -21.23 19.37 7.02
C PRO A 109 -20.93 20.64 6.22
N ASP A 110 -19.92 21.38 6.66
CA ASP A 110 -19.50 22.65 6.07
C ASP A 110 -18.08 22.60 5.46
N HIS A 111 -17.33 21.52 5.73
CA HIS A 111 -16.00 21.33 5.16
C HIS A 111 -15.72 19.87 4.84
N VAL A 112 -14.69 19.62 3.99
CA VAL A 112 -14.35 18.27 3.51
C VAL A 112 -12.90 18.19 3.07
N GLY A 113 -12.30 16.99 3.23
CA GLY A 113 -10.97 16.70 2.74
C GLY A 113 -10.74 15.20 2.51
N ILE A 114 -9.55 14.88 1.99
CA ILE A 114 -9.13 13.50 1.67
C ILE A 114 -8.07 13.06 2.69
N VAL A 115 -8.25 11.90 3.30
CA VAL A 115 -7.29 11.30 4.23
C VAL A 115 -6.03 10.88 3.46
N ILE A 116 -4.88 11.41 3.84
CA ILE A 116 -3.59 11.09 3.21
C ILE A 116 -2.69 10.21 4.07
N SER A 117 -2.93 10.18 5.37
CA SER A 117 -2.24 9.31 6.33
C SER A 117 -3.14 9.02 7.51
N ALA A 118 -3.06 7.82 8.08
CA ALA A 118 -3.79 7.44 9.28
C ALA A 118 -2.99 6.45 10.13
N ASN A 119 -3.18 6.54 11.46
CA ASN A 119 -2.69 5.59 12.45
C ASN A 119 -3.80 5.29 13.48
N ALA A 120 -3.52 4.55 14.54
CA ALA A 120 -4.52 4.15 15.53
C ALA A 120 -5.23 5.33 16.23
N ASN A 121 -4.55 6.49 16.39
CA ASN A 121 -5.02 7.60 17.22
C ASN A 121 -5.35 8.87 16.43
N SER A 122 -4.82 9.02 15.24
CA SER A 122 -4.94 10.25 14.46
C SER A 122 -4.81 10.01 12.96
N PHE A 123 -5.23 10.97 12.17
CA PHE A 123 -5.07 10.95 10.73
C PHE A 123 -4.81 12.35 10.18
N ILE A 124 -4.14 12.41 9.03
CA ILE A 124 -3.86 13.65 8.30
C ILE A 124 -4.78 13.72 7.10
N VAL A 125 -5.44 14.84 6.96
CA VAL A 125 -6.34 15.17 5.85
C VAL A 125 -5.73 16.27 5.01
N ARG A 126 -5.83 16.16 3.70
CA ARG A 126 -5.49 17.24 2.78
C ARG A 126 -6.76 17.84 2.21
N GLU A 127 -6.87 19.15 2.33
CA GLU A 127 -8.09 19.92 2.12
C GLU A 127 -7.87 21.04 1.12
N GLY A 128 -8.83 21.28 0.23
CA GLY A 128 -8.94 22.52 -0.49
C GLY A 128 -9.61 23.60 0.36
N ASN A 129 -9.37 24.86 0.02
CA ASN A 129 -9.93 26.02 0.73
C ASN A 129 -9.58 26.08 2.23
N LYS A 130 -8.44 25.52 2.61
CA LYS A 130 -7.91 25.65 3.97
C LYS A 130 -7.12 26.96 4.09
N GLY A 131 -7.76 28.01 4.64
CA GLY A 131 -7.16 29.35 4.64
C GLY A 131 -6.86 29.88 3.24
N GLY A 132 -7.73 29.60 2.26
CA GLY A 132 -7.59 30.03 0.87
C GLY A 132 -6.59 29.22 0.02
N THR A 133 -6.06 28.12 0.54
CA THR A 133 -5.10 27.27 -0.17
C THR A 133 -5.42 25.78 -0.02
N ILE A 134 -4.58 24.92 -0.59
CA ILE A 134 -4.60 23.47 -0.34
C ILE A 134 -3.62 23.17 0.79
N GLY A 135 -4.10 22.60 1.90
CA GLY A 135 -3.28 22.39 3.08
C GLY A 135 -3.61 21.11 3.83
N ASN A 136 -2.76 20.76 4.79
CA ASN A 136 -2.93 19.58 5.62
C ASN A 136 -3.54 19.94 6.98
N ARG A 137 -4.36 19.04 7.51
CA ARG A 137 -4.92 19.09 8.87
C ARG A 137 -4.65 17.78 9.58
N LEU A 138 -4.14 17.85 10.80
CA LEU A 138 -4.08 16.71 11.71
C LEU A 138 -5.36 16.67 12.55
N LEU A 139 -5.99 15.51 12.61
CA LEU A 139 -7.17 15.26 13.41
C LEU A 139 -6.94 14.07 14.35
N ALA A 140 -7.42 14.19 15.58
CA ALA A 140 -7.57 13.02 16.42
C ALA A 140 -8.70 12.13 15.87
N ARG A 141 -8.55 10.83 16.02
CA ARG A 141 -9.69 9.90 15.86
C ARG A 141 -10.77 10.29 16.88
N ASN A 142 -12.01 10.24 16.51
CA ASN A 142 -13.15 10.68 17.33
C ASN A 142 -13.15 12.20 17.63
N SER A 143 -12.54 13.02 16.77
CA SER A 143 -12.65 14.47 16.90
C SER A 143 -14.12 14.89 16.80
N MET A 144 -14.55 15.76 17.74
CA MET A 144 -15.93 16.25 17.82
C MET A 144 -16.48 16.85 16.52
N TYR A 145 -15.60 17.40 15.69
CA TYR A 145 -15.99 18.03 14.43
C TYR A 145 -16.19 17.05 13.26
N ILE A 146 -15.96 15.76 13.46
CA ILE A 146 -16.15 14.78 12.40
C ILE A 146 -17.63 14.53 12.21
N ARG A 147 -18.15 14.88 11.00
CA ARG A 147 -19.54 14.62 10.61
C ARG A 147 -19.71 13.20 10.06
N GLY A 148 -18.67 12.63 9.49
CA GLY A 148 -18.64 11.28 8.96
C GLY A 148 -17.67 11.12 7.80
N PHE A 149 -17.72 9.94 7.18
CA PHE A 149 -16.79 9.55 6.13
C PHE A 149 -17.52 9.06 4.88
N ILE A 150 -16.92 9.33 3.71
CA ILE A 150 -17.29 8.69 2.46
C ILE A 150 -16.20 7.68 2.11
N ILE A 151 -16.58 6.44 1.81
CA ILE A 151 -15.68 5.36 1.43
C ILE A 151 -15.95 5.02 -0.04
N PRO A 152 -15.24 5.67 -0.99
CA PRO A 152 -15.43 5.39 -2.41
C PRO A 152 -15.09 3.93 -2.75
N PRO A 153 -15.69 3.37 -3.82
CA PRO A 153 -15.45 1.99 -4.24
C PRO A 153 -14.06 1.90 -4.88
N TYR A 154 -13.07 1.60 -4.08
CA TYR A 154 -11.72 1.32 -4.54
C TYR A 154 -11.60 -0.12 -5.05
N GLU A 155 -10.72 -0.30 -6.04
CA GLU A 155 -10.26 -1.64 -6.37
C GLU A 155 -9.71 -2.29 -5.11
N THR A 156 -10.17 -3.50 -4.84
CA THR A 156 -9.53 -4.33 -3.81
C THR A 156 -8.10 -4.58 -4.30
N GLU A 157 -7.11 -4.04 -3.61
CA GLU A 157 -5.73 -4.45 -3.85
C GLU A 157 -5.70 -5.96 -3.68
N LYS A 158 -5.46 -6.70 -4.79
CA LYS A 158 -5.22 -8.14 -4.66
C LYS A 158 -4.02 -8.28 -3.75
N LYS A 159 -4.26 -8.77 -2.55
CA LYS A 159 -3.20 -9.10 -1.61
C LYS A 159 -2.24 -10.03 -2.34
N LYS A 160 -0.97 -9.64 -2.45
CA LYS A 160 0.03 -10.50 -3.09
C LYS A 160 0.05 -11.86 -2.41
N SER A 161 0.33 -12.90 -3.16
CA SER A 161 0.48 -14.22 -2.57
C SER A 161 1.64 -14.25 -1.58
N GLU A 162 1.59 -15.13 -0.59
CA GLU A 162 2.71 -15.33 0.34
C GLU A 162 4.01 -15.63 -0.41
N GLN A 163 3.93 -16.33 -1.54
CA GLN A 163 5.09 -16.67 -2.37
C GLN A 163 5.72 -15.44 -3.04
N ASP A 164 4.89 -14.49 -3.49
CA ASP A 164 5.37 -13.22 -4.03
C ASP A 164 6.05 -12.39 -2.93
N ILE A 165 5.43 -12.33 -1.74
CA ILE A 165 6.00 -11.64 -0.59
C ILE A 165 7.33 -12.27 -0.16
N VAL A 166 7.42 -13.60 -0.11
CA VAL A 166 8.67 -14.31 0.17
C VAL A 166 9.77 -13.93 -0.83
N THR A 167 9.42 -13.85 -2.11
CA THR A 167 10.36 -13.40 -3.15
C THR A 167 10.84 -11.97 -2.90
N GLU A 168 9.92 -11.05 -2.63
CA GLU A 168 10.23 -9.65 -2.34
C GLU A 168 11.05 -9.46 -1.05
N VAL A 169 10.83 -10.30 -0.04
CA VAL A 169 11.65 -10.30 1.20
C VAL A 169 13.08 -10.71 0.89
N ILE A 170 13.27 -11.75 0.09
CA ILE A 170 14.61 -12.21 -0.33
C ILE A 170 15.32 -11.15 -1.17
N GLU A 171 14.59 -10.41 -2.00
CA GLU A 171 15.09 -9.28 -2.79
C GLU A 171 15.36 -8.00 -1.95
N GLY A 172 15.12 -8.04 -0.62
CA GLY A 172 15.38 -6.90 0.28
C GLY A 172 14.30 -5.79 0.26
N LYS A 173 13.20 -5.95 -0.49
CA LYS A 173 12.16 -4.91 -0.66
C LYS A 173 11.39 -4.58 0.62
N TRP A 174 11.48 -5.42 1.64
CA TRP A 174 10.74 -5.28 2.90
C TRP A 174 11.62 -4.80 4.08
N GLY A 175 12.90 -4.45 3.84
CA GLY A 175 13.84 -4.08 4.90
C GLY A 175 14.31 -5.28 5.71
N GLU A 176 14.85 -5.04 6.91
CA GLU A 176 15.42 -6.07 7.78
C GLU A 176 14.93 -5.95 9.22
N GLY A 177 15.06 -7.04 9.99
CA GLY A 177 14.76 -7.06 11.42
C GLY A 177 13.37 -6.54 11.78
N SER A 178 13.30 -5.64 12.74
CA SER A 178 12.05 -5.04 13.24
C SER A 178 11.31 -4.18 12.20
N GLU A 179 12.05 -3.57 11.27
CA GLU A 179 11.45 -2.82 10.17
C GLU A 179 10.64 -3.74 9.26
N ARG A 180 11.22 -4.88 8.86
CA ARG A 180 10.51 -5.91 8.07
C ARG A 180 9.26 -6.40 8.79
N GLN A 181 9.40 -6.72 10.07
CA GLN A 181 8.27 -7.17 10.87
C GLN A 181 7.14 -6.16 10.86
N LYS A 182 7.46 -4.89 11.14
CA LYS A 182 6.46 -3.80 11.13
C LYS A 182 5.79 -3.66 9.77
N ARG A 183 6.56 -3.60 8.69
CA ARG A 183 6.04 -3.39 7.32
C ARG A 183 5.15 -4.53 6.87
N LEU A 184 5.52 -5.79 7.13
CA LEU A 184 4.70 -6.95 6.80
C LEU A 184 3.40 -6.98 7.60
N THR A 185 3.47 -6.69 8.91
CA THR A 185 2.30 -6.62 9.79
C THR A 185 1.35 -5.49 9.37
N ASP A 186 1.88 -4.29 9.11
CA ASP A 186 1.10 -3.14 8.63
C ASP A 186 0.41 -3.44 7.28
N ALA A 187 1.03 -4.25 6.42
CA ALA A 187 0.46 -4.73 5.16
C ALA A 187 -0.50 -5.93 5.35
N GLY A 188 -0.72 -6.37 6.58
CA GLY A 188 -1.66 -7.44 6.94
C GLY A 188 -1.14 -8.85 6.65
N TYR A 189 0.17 -9.06 6.57
CA TYR A 189 0.79 -10.38 6.47
C TYR A 189 1.22 -10.89 7.84
N ASP A 190 1.15 -12.21 8.04
CA ASP A 190 1.74 -12.86 9.20
C ASP A 190 3.26 -12.91 9.02
N TYR A 191 3.96 -12.08 9.80
CA TYR A 191 5.42 -12.00 9.76
C TYR A 191 6.09 -13.34 10.03
N SER A 192 5.63 -14.08 11.07
CA SER A 192 6.25 -15.34 11.48
C SER A 192 6.13 -16.38 10.37
N ARG A 193 4.97 -16.46 9.73
CA ARG A 193 4.72 -17.36 8.60
C ARG A 193 5.57 -16.97 7.39
N ILE A 194 5.61 -15.70 7.00
CA ILE A 194 6.43 -15.23 5.88
C ILE A 194 7.91 -15.52 6.15
N GLN A 195 8.41 -15.20 7.34
CA GLN A 195 9.81 -15.43 7.70
C GLN A 195 10.18 -16.93 7.68
N SER A 196 9.28 -17.81 8.14
CA SER A 196 9.45 -19.27 8.04
C SER A 196 9.59 -19.73 6.59
N LEU A 197 8.72 -19.24 5.70
CA LEU A 197 8.78 -19.56 4.26
C LEU A 197 10.07 -19.05 3.60
N VAL A 198 10.53 -17.86 3.98
CA VAL A 198 11.83 -17.29 3.54
C VAL A 198 12.98 -18.23 3.95
N ASN A 199 13.02 -18.64 5.22
CA ASN A 199 14.06 -19.52 5.74
C ASN A 199 14.07 -20.87 5.03
N ILE A 200 12.91 -21.47 4.76
CA ILE A 200 12.79 -22.71 3.99
C ILE A 200 13.33 -22.51 2.57
N ARG A 201 12.97 -21.43 1.91
CA ARG A 201 13.40 -21.15 0.52
C ARG A 201 14.92 -20.97 0.42
N ILE A 202 15.52 -20.22 1.36
CA ILE A 202 16.98 -20.04 1.45
C ILE A 202 17.67 -21.36 1.74
N SER A 203 17.16 -22.16 2.70
CA SER A 203 17.72 -23.46 3.03
C SER A 203 17.71 -24.42 1.83
N ASN A 204 16.62 -24.43 1.06
CA ASN A 204 16.51 -25.24 -0.15
C ASN A 204 17.47 -24.75 -1.24
N TYR A 205 17.64 -23.43 -1.39
CA TYR A 205 18.60 -22.86 -2.32
C TYR A 205 20.03 -23.30 -1.96
N VAL A 206 20.43 -23.16 -0.68
CA VAL A 206 21.75 -23.59 -0.20
C VAL A 206 21.96 -25.09 -0.35
N LYS A 207 20.93 -25.91 -0.07
CA LYS A 207 21.01 -27.37 -0.27
C LYS A 207 21.18 -27.75 -1.74
N ASN A 208 20.57 -27.01 -2.65
CA ASN A 208 20.60 -27.26 -4.09
C ASN A 208 21.72 -26.53 -4.82
N ALA A 209 22.44 -25.63 -4.13
CA ALA A 209 23.59 -24.93 -4.72
C ALA A 209 24.64 -25.95 -5.15
N GLU A 210 25.08 -25.85 -6.39
CA GLU A 210 26.17 -26.68 -6.91
C GLU A 210 27.43 -26.43 -6.10
N SER A 211 27.99 -27.49 -5.50
CA SER A 211 29.27 -27.41 -4.80
C SER A 211 30.29 -28.27 -5.52
N TYR A 212 31.50 -27.72 -5.65
CA TYR A 212 32.61 -28.38 -6.31
C TYR A 212 33.75 -28.59 -5.33
N TYR A 213 34.48 -29.69 -5.53
CA TYR A 213 35.71 -29.99 -4.81
C TYR A 213 36.83 -30.35 -5.81
N THR A 214 38.02 -29.80 -5.60
CA THR A 214 39.18 -30.16 -6.39
C THR A 214 39.97 -31.26 -5.65
N VAL A 215 40.13 -32.40 -6.30
CA VAL A 215 40.80 -33.58 -5.75
C VAL A 215 42.24 -33.24 -5.37
N GLN A 216 42.62 -33.58 -4.14
CA GLN A 216 43.96 -33.39 -3.59
C GLN A 216 44.75 -34.69 -3.61
N LYS A 217 46.09 -34.58 -3.47
CA LYS A 217 46.97 -35.74 -3.35
C LYS A 217 46.56 -36.59 -2.13
N GLY A 218 46.30 -37.87 -2.36
CA GLY A 218 45.87 -38.81 -1.32
C GLY A 218 44.35 -38.96 -1.18
N ASP A 219 43.54 -38.18 -1.91
CA ASP A 219 42.11 -38.34 -1.91
C ASP A 219 41.66 -39.60 -2.65
N ASN A 220 40.55 -40.18 -2.16
CA ASN A 220 39.74 -41.14 -2.88
C ASN A 220 38.24 -40.78 -2.75
N LEU A 221 37.39 -41.32 -3.63
CA LEU A 221 35.97 -40.99 -3.64
C LEU A 221 35.27 -41.28 -2.33
N THR A 222 35.68 -42.32 -1.58
CA THR A 222 35.10 -42.67 -0.28
C THR A 222 35.41 -41.59 0.76
N MET A 223 36.63 -41.08 0.81
CA MET A 223 37.01 -40.01 1.73
C MET A 223 36.31 -38.69 1.38
N ILE A 224 36.23 -38.36 0.09
CA ILE A 224 35.51 -37.17 -0.38
C ILE A 224 34.02 -37.28 -0.04
N ALA A 225 33.37 -38.39 -0.31
CA ALA A 225 31.95 -38.64 0.03
C ALA A 225 31.69 -38.45 1.52
N LYS A 226 32.56 -39.03 2.38
CA LYS A 226 32.47 -38.85 3.84
C LYS A 226 32.68 -37.40 4.27
N LYS A 227 33.66 -36.71 3.71
CA LYS A 227 33.97 -35.30 4.00
C LYS A 227 32.76 -34.39 3.72
N PHE A 228 32.06 -34.59 2.62
CA PHE A 228 30.93 -33.77 2.18
C PHE A 228 29.56 -34.35 2.57
N LYS A 229 29.52 -35.46 3.31
CA LYS A 229 28.28 -36.14 3.76
C LYS A 229 27.32 -36.43 2.58
N VAL A 230 27.88 -36.94 1.49
CA VAL A 230 27.15 -37.38 0.29
C VAL A 230 27.48 -38.81 -0.04
N SER A 231 26.69 -39.48 -0.88
CA SER A 231 27.01 -40.84 -1.31
C SER A 231 28.02 -40.83 -2.48
N ILE A 232 28.84 -41.87 -2.54
CA ILE A 232 29.76 -42.12 -3.67
C ILE A 232 28.96 -42.20 -4.98
N ILE A 233 27.77 -42.85 -4.93
CA ILE A 233 26.86 -42.97 -6.09
C ILE A 233 26.45 -41.60 -6.60
N GLN A 234 26.17 -40.64 -5.71
CA GLN A 234 25.80 -39.29 -6.07
C GLN A 234 26.97 -38.58 -6.77
N ILE A 235 28.20 -38.61 -6.19
CA ILE A 235 29.36 -37.97 -6.83
C ILE A 235 29.63 -38.62 -8.19
N LYS A 236 29.57 -39.96 -8.28
CA LYS A 236 29.72 -40.72 -9.51
C LYS A 236 28.75 -40.26 -10.60
N LYS A 237 27.45 -40.15 -10.26
CA LYS A 237 26.41 -39.73 -11.18
C LYS A 237 26.58 -38.28 -11.66
N LEU A 238 26.90 -37.34 -10.74
CA LEU A 238 27.06 -35.93 -11.05
C LEU A 238 28.29 -35.64 -11.95
N ASN A 239 29.28 -36.53 -11.95
CA ASN A 239 30.56 -36.34 -12.68
C ASN A 239 30.79 -37.37 -13.79
N ASN A 240 29.80 -38.22 -14.10
CA ASN A 240 29.91 -39.29 -15.09
C ASN A 240 31.11 -40.25 -14.86
N ILE A 241 31.48 -40.47 -13.60
CA ILE A 241 32.59 -41.32 -13.24
C ILE A 241 32.19 -42.81 -13.45
N LYS A 242 32.91 -43.50 -14.36
CA LYS A 242 32.66 -44.94 -14.64
C LYS A 242 33.34 -45.82 -13.59
N ASP A 243 34.56 -45.52 -13.21
CA ASP A 243 35.36 -46.27 -12.22
C ASP A 243 35.69 -45.38 -11.01
N ILE A 244 35.22 -45.78 -9.82
CA ILE A 244 35.39 -45.04 -8.57
C ILE A 244 36.86 -44.90 -8.13
N ASN A 245 37.75 -45.76 -8.64
CA ASN A 245 39.16 -45.71 -8.34
C ASN A 245 39.96 -44.81 -9.28
N LYS A 246 39.32 -44.24 -10.29
CA LYS A 246 39.98 -43.37 -11.30
C LYS A 246 39.55 -41.92 -11.14
N ILE A 247 40.07 -41.27 -10.10
CA ILE A 247 40.05 -39.82 -9.94
C ILE A 247 41.49 -39.32 -9.89
N TYR A 248 41.68 -38.07 -10.33
CA TYR A 248 43.01 -37.52 -10.51
C TYR A 248 43.20 -36.24 -9.68
N VAL A 249 44.39 -36.04 -9.13
CA VAL A 249 44.72 -34.79 -8.43
C VAL A 249 44.49 -33.61 -9.38
N GLY A 250 43.83 -32.56 -8.90
CA GLY A 250 43.40 -31.41 -9.68
C GLY A 250 42.06 -31.58 -10.40
N GLN A 251 41.48 -32.78 -10.42
CA GLN A 251 40.16 -32.98 -11.00
C GLN A 251 39.09 -32.26 -10.17
N LYS A 252 38.26 -31.44 -10.85
CA LYS A 252 37.12 -30.74 -10.22
C LYS A 252 35.90 -31.64 -10.22
N LEU A 253 35.46 -32.03 -9.04
CA LEU A 253 34.27 -32.87 -8.86
C LEU A 253 33.10 -32.04 -8.37
N ARG A 254 31.95 -32.16 -9.02
CA ARG A 254 30.66 -31.67 -8.52
C ARG A 254 30.20 -32.59 -7.40
N ILE A 255 29.94 -32.00 -6.21
CA ILE A 255 29.57 -32.74 -5.01
C ILE A 255 28.04 -32.72 -4.80
N LYS A 256 27.43 -31.59 -5.14
CA LYS A 256 25.98 -31.34 -5.10
C LYS A 256 25.53 -30.64 -6.37
#